data_62383a74552bc4b380fe466510831dd5
#
_entry.id   62383a74552bc4b380fe466510831dd5
#
_cell.length_a   1.000
_cell.length_b   1.000
_cell.length_c   1.000
_cell.angle_alpha   90.00
_cell.angle_beta   90.00
_cell.angle_gamma   90.00
#
_symmetry.space_group_name_H-M   'P 1'
#
loop_
_entity.id
_entity.type
_entity.pdbx_description
1 polymer ?
#
loop_
_entity_poly.entity_id
_entity_poly.type
_entity_poly.pdbx_seq_one_letter_code
_entity_poly.pdbx_strand_id
1 'polypeptide(L)'
;IVTPQEAKDIIQLQIADLNITEPKNLEEQALSLVGRDVYEKLIKGYTEKQWGRDCKDLPAFIIKRLPVRLTFDNNYFNALYQGIPMGGYTKMVENLLEGIEVRLNTDYLENKKELDALAKKVVYTGPIDAYFDYELGYLEYRSVRFETETLDKPNFQGNAAVNYTDKETPWTRIIEHKWFEFGKDENGEELPKTIISREYSSEWKPGEEPYYPVNNEKNAALYARYKEMAEKENIITGSVHAAIYEFVSSAFLKDF
;
A
#
# COMPACT_ATOMS: atom_id res chain seq x y z
N ILE A 1 -24.98 17.52 -5.31
CA ILE A 1 -24.66 16.85 -6.59
C ILE A 1 -25.52 15.62 -6.71
N VAL A 2 -26.31 15.56 -7.76
CA VAL A 2 -27.31 14.48 -7.98
C VAL A 2 -27.00 13.66 -9.23
N THR A 3 -26.34 14.26 -10.22
CA THR A 3 -26.03 13.61 -11.48
C THR A 3 -24.52 13.62 -11.79
N PRO A 4 -24.02 12.65 -12.58
CA PRO A 4 -22.65 12.66 -13.06
C PRO A 4 -22.30 13.92 -13.87
N GLN A 5 -23.24 14.47 -14.63
CA GLN A 5 -23.02 15.68 -15.40
C GLN A 5 -22.83 16.89 -14.49
N GLU A 6 -23.68 17.06 -13.47
CA GLU A 6 -23.55 18.13 -12.48
C GLU A 6 -22.20 18.05 -11.76
N ALA A 7 -21.76 16.85 -11.35
CA ALA A 7 -20.46 16.64 -10.75
C ALA A 7 -19.32 17.08 -11.68
N LYS A 8 -19.40 16.71 -12.95
CA LYS A 8 -18.42 17.11 -13.97
C LYS A 8 -18.35 18.61 -14.14
N ASP A 9 -19.49 19.26 -14.23
CA ASP A 9 -19.57 20.72 -14.45
C ASP A 9 -19.00 21.50 -13.26
N ILE A 10 -19.31 21.07 -12.02
CA ILE A 10 -18.77 21.67 -10.80
C ILE A 10 -17.24 21.49 -10.72
N ILE A 11 -16.74 20.28 -10.98
CA ILE A 11 -15.29 20.00 -10.97
C ILE A 11 -14.60 20.85 -12.04
N GLN A 12 -15.12 20.92 -13.25
CA GLN A 12 -14.54 21.72 -14.32
C GLN A 12 -14.51 23.21 -14.00
N LEU A 13 -15.58 23.75 -13.40
CA LEU A 13 -15.63 25.14 -12.95
C LEU A 13 -14.53 25.43 -11.91
N GLN A 14 -14.35 24.54 -10.94
CA GLN A 14 -13.32 24.71 -9.91
C GLN A 14 -11.89 24.59 -10.46
N ILE A 15 -11.67 23.72 -11.45
CA ILE A 15 -10.37 23.55 -12.10
C ILE A 15 -10.02 24.75 -12.98
N ALA A 16 -10.98 25.33 -13.70
CA ALA A 16 -10.76 26.42 -14.63
C ALA A 16 -10.11 27.65 -13.96
N ASP A 17 -10.44 27.93 -12.71
CA ASP A 17 -9.92 29.06 -11.96
C ASP A 17 -8.48 28.86 -11.45
N LEU A 18 -7.97 27.60 -11.48
CA LEU A 18 -6.68 27.26 -10.86
C LEU A 18 -5.46 27.53 -11.76
N ASN A 19 -5.65 27.64 -13.08
CA ASN A 19 -4.57 27.84 -14.06
C ASN A 19 -3.38 26.85 -13.92
N ILE A 20 -3.63 25.61 -13.46
CA ILE A 20 -2.60 24.58 -13.29
C ILE A 20 -2.44 23.85 -14.62
N THR A 21 -1.36 24.12 -15.34
CA THR A 21 -1.04 23.43 -16.61
C THR A 21 -0.13 22.23 -16.39
N GLU A 22 0.81 22.32 -15.45
CA GLU A 22 1.78 21.28 -15.12
C GLU A 22 1.92 21.17 -13.59
N PRO A 23 1.24 20.20 -12.96
CA PRO A 23 1.26 20.04 -11.51
C PRO A 23 2.66 19.70 -10.98
N LYS A 24 3.15 20.44 -9.99
CA LYS A 24 4.49 20.29 -9.41
C LYS A 24 4.50 19.40 -8.17
N ASN A 25 3.37 19.27 -7.49
CA ASN A 25 3.22 18.55 -6.24
C ASN A 25 1.85 17.87 -6.18
N LEU A 26 1.62 17.11 -5.09
CA LEU A 26 0.38 16.36 -4.89
C LEU A 26 -0.85 17.27 -4.79
N GLU A 27 -0.76 18.41 -4.12
CA GLU A 27 -1.87 19.37 -4.01
C GLU A 27 -2.31 19.86 -5.40
N GLU A 28 -1.37 20.34 -6.21
CA GLU A 28 -1.67 20.82 -7.55
C GLU A 28 -2.23 19.71 -8.45
N GLN A 29 -1.68 18.50 -8.34
CA GLN A 29 -2.17 17.33 -9.07
C GLN A 29 -3.60 16.97 -8.66
N ALA A 30 -3.90 16.94 -7.35
CA ALA A 30 -5.23 16.65 -6.85
C ALA A 30 -6.25 17.71 -7.29
N LEU A 31 -5.92 18.99 -7.10
CA LEU A 31 -6.76 20.11 -7.51
C LEU A 31 -7.08 20.07 -9.02
N SER A 32 -6.10 19.72 -9.85
CA SER A 32 -6.29 19.61 -11.31
C SER A 32 -7.15 18.43 -11.74
N LEU A 33 -7.28 17.38 -10.89
CA LEU A 33 -8.08 16.19 -11.19
C LEU A 33 -9.51 16.27 -10.67
N VAL A 34 -9.70 16.76 -9.43
CA VAL A 34 -10.96 16.64 -8.71
C VAL A 34 -11.55 17.96 -8.23
N GLY A 35 -10.85 19.06 -8.43
CA GLY A 35 -11.26 20.37 -7.94
C GLY A 35 -11.07 20.53 -6.43
N ARG A 36 -11.39 21.73 -5.93
CA ARG A 36 -11.13 22.13 -4.54
C ARG A 36 -11.95 21.36 -3.52
N ASP A 37 -13.24 21.19 -3.75
CA ASP A 37 -14.14 20.58 -2.76
C ASP A 37 -13.78 19.14 -2.45
N VAL A 38 -13.49 18.34 -3.46
CA VAL A 38 -13.10 16.93 -3.28
C VAL A 38 -11.70 16.85 -2.66
N TYR A 39 -10.78 17.70 -3.10
CA TYR A 39 -9.44 17.75 -2.55
C TYR A 39 -9.47 18.06 -1.05
N GLU A 40 -10.13 19.13 -0.63
CA GLU A 40 -10.13 19.57 0.78
C GLU A 40 -10.88 18.59 1.70
N LYS A 41 -12.00 18.01 1.22
CA LYS A 41 -12.85 17.15 2.05
C LYS A 41 -12.43 15.70 2.10
N LEU A 42 -11.86 15.15 1.03
CA LEU A 42 -11.63 13.71 0.92
C LEU A 42 -10.15 13.32 0.80
N ILE A 43 -9.28 14.23 0.37
CA ILE A 43 -7.89 13.89 0.02
C ILE A 43 -6.91 14.51 1.00
N LYS A 44 -6.98 15.81 1.21
CA LYS A 44 -5.95 16.58 1.92
C LYS A 44 -5.68 16.02 3.32
N GLY A 45 -6.67 16.02 4.19
CA GLY A 45 -6.50 15.63 5.60
C GLY A 45 -6.04 14.17 5.76
N TYR A 46 -6.60 13.26 4.94
CA TYR A 46 -6.17 11.86 4.93
C TYR A 46 -4.72 11.72 4.49
N THR A 47 -4.33 12.36 3.39
CA THR A 47 -2.98 12.28 2.84
C THR A 47 -1.94 12.87 3.77
N GLU A 48 -2.22 14.04 4.36
CA GLU A 48 -1.32 14.69 5.32
C GLU A 48 -1.11 13.84 6.58
N LYS A 49 -2.15 13.15 7.09
CA LYS A 49 -2.00 12.17 8.18
C LYS A 49 -1.14 10.97 7.76
N GLN A 50 -1.42 10.40 6.61
CA GLN A 50 -0.71 9.21 6.12
C GLN A 50 0.79 9.48 5.90
N TRP A 51 1.13 10.63 5.33
CA TRP A 51 2.51 10.97 4.99
C TRP A 51 3.23 11.80 6.06
N GLY A 52 2.51 12.38 7.02
CA GLY A 52 3.08 13.26 8.05
C GLY A 52 3.66 14.55 7.48
N ARG A 53 3.23 14.96 6.27
CA ARG A 53 3.72 16.13 5.53
C ARG A 53 2.58 16.83 4.82
N ASP A 54 2.72 18.12 4.57
CA ASP A 54 1.75 18.87 3.76
C ASP A 54 1.70 18.34 2.31
N CYS A 55 0.53 18.35 1.71
CA CYS A 55 0.35 17.90 0.32
C CYS A 55 1.23 18.65 -0.69
N LYS A 56 1.63 19.88 -0.39
CA LYS A 56 2.55 20.69 -1.21
C LYS A 56 3.98 20.14 -1.26
N ASP A 57 4.37 19.40 -0.22
CA ASP A 57 5.70 18.81 -0.07
C ASP A 57 5.77 17.36 -0.58
N LEU A 58 4.66 16.85 -1.10
CA LEU A 58 4.55 15.48 -1.61
C LEU A 58 4.58 15.46 -3.14
N PRO A 59 5.22 14.44 -3.75
CA PRO A 59 5.29 14.32 -5.21
C PRO A 59 3.91 14.11 -5.87
N ALA A 60 3.71 14.72 -7.02
CA ALA A 60 2.46 14.65 -7.78
C ALA A 60 2.05 13.21 -8.17
N PHE A 61 3.01 12.30 -8.39
CA PHE A 61 2.73 10.94 -8.85
C PHE A 61 1.93 10.10 -7.83
N ILE A 62 1.99 10.42 -6.53
CA ILE A 62 1.28 9.68 -5.48
C ILE A 62 -0.21 9.57 -5.77
N ILE A 63 -0.82 10.64 -6.30
CA ILE A 63 -2.26 10.69 -6.57
C ILE A 63 -2.62 10.47 -8.05
N LYS A 64 -1.66 10.37 -8.96
CA LYS A 64 -1.93 10.18 -10.40
C LYS A 64 -2.83 8.98 -10.70
N ARG A 65 -2.76 7.93 -9.89
CA ARG A 65 -3.54 6.71 -10.06
C ARG A 65 -4.92 6.73 -9.40
N LEU A 66 -5.34 7.85 -8.80
CA LEU A 66 -6.68 7.95 -8.20
C LEU A 66 -7.75 7.78 -9.31
N PRO A 67 -8.64 6.78 -9.21
CA PRO A 67 -9.68 6.59 -10.20
C PRO A 67 -10.76 7.65 -10.04
N VAL A 68 -10.76 8.65 -10.92
CA VAL A 68 -11.83 9.66 -10.97
C VAL A 68 -12.85 9.19 -11.99
N ARG A 69 -14.00 8.70 -11.51
CA ARG A 69 -15.08 8.19 -12.34
C ARG A 69 -16.39 8.91 -12.02
N LEU A 70 -17.04 9.40 -13.04
CA LEU A 70 -18.35 10.07 -12.95
C LEU A 70 -19.47 9.07 -13.29
N THR A 71 -19.43 7.92 -12.68
CA THR A 71 -20.39 6.81 -12.82
C THR A 71 -20.81 6.33 -11.44
N PHE A 72 -21.93 5.56 -11.36
CA PHE A 72 -22.38 4.93 -10.13
C PHE A 72 -21.67 3.59 -9.85
N ASP A 73 -20.47 3.40 -10.37
CA ASP A 73 -19.63 2.24 -10.09
C ASP A 73 -18.77 2.50 -8.84
N ASN A 74 -19.00 1.75 -7.78
CA ASN A 74 -18.32 1.86 -6.49
C ASN A 74 -17.02 1.04 -6.43
N ASN A 75 -16.65 0.28 -7.46
CA ASN A 75 -15.40 -0.46 -7.48
C ASN A 75 -14.21 0.50 -7.56
N TYR A 76 -13.23 0.31 -6.69
CA TYR A 76 -12.01 1.10 -6.75
C TYR A 76 -11.14 0.74 -7.96
N PHE A 77 -11.01 -0.55 -8.25
CA PHE A 77 -10.24 -1.05 -9.38
C PHE A 77 -11.13 -1.41 -10.56
N ASN A 78 -10.55 -1.42 -11.76
CA ASN A 78 -11.20 -1.89 -12.99
C ASN A 78 -10.94 -3.38 -13.26
N ALA A 79 -10.41 -4.13 -12.28
CA ALA A 79 -10.14 -5.55 -12.43
C ALA A 79 -11.45 -6.33 -12.62
N LEU A 80 -11.45 -7.26 -13.58
CA LEU A 80 -12.61 -8.10 -13.88
C LEU A 80 -13.01 -9.00 -12.68
N TYR A 81 -12.01 -9.49 -11.96
CA TYR A 81 -12.17 -10.31 -10.75
C TYR A 81 -11.57 -9.59 -9.57
N GLN A 82 -12.35 -9.43 -8.52
CA GLN A 82 -11.97 -8.78 -7.28
C GLN A 82 -12.57 -9.55 -6.12
N GLY A 83 -11.80 -9.77 -5.05
CA GLY A 83 -12.29 -10.47 -3.87
C GLY A 83 -11.22 -10.67 -2.82
N ILE A 84 -11.66 -11.21 -1.70
CA ILE A 84 -10.82 -11.68 -0.61
C ILE A 84 -10.94 -13.21 -0.59
N PRO A 85 -9.82 -13.96 -0.48
CA PRO A 85 -9.87 -15.42 -0.50
C PRO A 85 -10.68 -15.96 0.69
N MET A 86 -11.61 -16.87 0.44
CA MET A 86 -12.32 -17.61 1.49
C MET A 86 -11.31 -18.43 2.31
N GLY A 87 -11.39 -18.32 3.64
CA GLY A 87 -10.42 -18.94 4.55
C GLY A 87 -9.10 -18.18 4.73
N GLY A 88 -9.02 -16.97 4.18
CA GLY A 88 -7.91 -16.03 4.38
C GLY A 88 -6.71 -16.22 3.45
N TYR A 89 -5.81 -15.27 3.51
CA TYR A 89 -4.61 -15.24 2.65
C TYR A 89 -3.60 -16.33 2.98
N THR A 90 -3.49 -16.74 4.24
CA THR A 90 -2.58 -17.83 4.64
C THR A 90 -2.91 -19.11 3.89
N LYS A 91 -4.19 -19.50 3.84
CA LYS A 91 -4.63 -20.70 3.10
C LYS A 91 -4.37 -20.60 1.61
N MET A 92 -4.57 -19.42 1.03
CA MET A 92 -4.25 -19.18 -0.38
C MET A 92 -2.75 -19.38 -0.65
N VAL A 93 -1.88 -18.83 0.22
CA VAL A 93 -0.42 -18.95 0.08
C VAL A 93 0.03 -20.40 0.29
N GLU A 94 -0.51 -21.12 1.28
CA GLU A 94 -0.25 -22.54 1.48
C GLU A 94 -0.55 -23.36 0.22
N ASN A 95 -1.69 -23.12 -0.41
CA ASN A 95 -2.07 -23.80 -1.64
C ASN A 95 -1.12 -23.46 -2.81
N LEU A 96 -0.63 -22.22 -2.91
CA LEU A 96 0.35 -21.80 -3.92
C LEU A 96 1.73 -22.43 -3.72
N LEU A 97 2.07 -22.75 -2.48
CA LEU A 97 3.35 -23.35 -2.10
C LEU A 97 3.30 -24.88 -2.03
N GLU A 98 2.19 -25.52 -2.43
CA GLU A 98 2.06 -26.98 -2.41
C GLU A 98 3.18 -27.63 -3.23
N GLY A 99 3.93 -28.56 -2.60
CA GLY A 99 5.08 -29.22 -3.20
C GLY A 99 6.39 -28.42 -3.22
N ILE A 100 6.40 -27.22 -2.65
CA ILE A 100 7.59 -26.38 -2.50
C ILE A 100 8.09 -26.45 -1.06
N GLU A 101 9.40 -26.63 -0.87
CA GLU A 101 9.99 -26.59 0.48
C GLU A 101 9.86 -25.17 1.06
N VAL A 102 9.26 -25.07 2.24
CA VAL A 102 9.09 -23.81 2.98
C VAL A 102 9.77 -23.94 4.34
N ARG A 103 10.63 -22.99 4.67
CA ARG A 103 11.30 -22.88 5.96
C ARG A 103 10.79 -21.63 6.68
N LEU A 104 9.93 -21.82 7.67
CA LEU A 104 9.45 -20.75 8.54
C LEU A 104 10.47 -20.44 9.64
N ASN A 105 10.36 -19.23 10.23
CA ASN A 105 11.25 -18.74 11.29
C ASN A 105 12.74 -18.81 10.91
N THR A 106 13.04 -18.61 9.64
CA THR A 106 14.40 -18.63 9.09
C THR A 106 14.71 -17.26 8.52
N ASP A 107 15.54 -16.49 9.21
CA ASP A 107 16.05 -15.23 8.68
C ASP A 107 17.13 -15.51 7.65
N TYR A 108 16.90 -15.03 6.41
CA TYR A 108 17.83 -15.23 5.31
C TYR A 108 19.16 -14.53 5.56
N LEU A 109 19.16 -13.32 6.10
CA LEU A 109 20.38 -12.54 6.28
C LEU A 109 21.29 -13.15 7.35
N GLU A 110 20.71 -13.75 8.40
CA GLU A 110 21.45 -14.48 9.43
C GLU A 110 22.04 -15.81 8.91
N ASN A 111 21.38 -16.44 7.91
CA ASN A 111 21.74 -17.74 7.38
C ASN A 111 22.19 -17.69 5.90
N LYS A 112 22.55 -16.50 5.41
CA LYS A 112 22.84 -16.21 3.99
C LYS A 112 23.76 -17.23 3.35
N LYS A 113 24.92 -17.53 3.95
CA LYS A 113 25.93 -18.44 3.39
C LYS A 113 25.41 -19.88 3.20
N GLU A 114 24.59 -20.36 4.13
CA GLU A 114 24.00 -21.71 4.04
C GLU A 114 22.92 -21.73 2.96
N LEU A 115 22.02 -20.74 2.97
CA LEU A 115 20.88 -20.69 2.08
C LEU A 115 21.28 -20.40 0.62
N ASP A 116 22.29 -19.58 0.38
CA ASP A 116 22.85 -19.33 -0.96
C ASP A 116 23.39 -20.62 -1.59
N ALA A 117 23.92 -21.55 -0.79
CA ALA A 117 24.45 -22.82 -1.28
C ALA A 117 23.34 -23.79 -1.77
N LEU A 118 22.08 -23.55 -1.40
CA LEU A 118 20.94 -24.40 -1.78
C LEU A 118 20.36 -24.06 -3.15
N ALA A 119 20.64 -22.88 -3.69
CA ALA A 119 20.00 -22.38 -4.91
C ALA A 119 21.01 -21.81 -5.90
N LYS A 120 20.70 -21.94 -7.19
CA LYS A 120 21.50 -21.33 -8.27
C LYS A 120 21.24 -19.82 -8.41
N LYS A 121 20.11 -19.35 -7.94
CA LYS A 121 19.69 -17.95 -8.00
C LYS A 121 18.84 -17.61 -6.78
N VAL A 122 19.08 -16.44 -6.22
CA VAL A 122 18.35 -15.94 -5.06
C VAL A 122 17.43 -14.79 -5.49
N VAL A 123 16.20 -14.85 -5.05
CA VAL A 123 15.22 -13.75 -5.15
C VAL A 123 14.98 -13.22 -3.74
N TYR A 124 15.54 -12.06 -3.46
CA TYR A 124 15.42 -11.42 -2.14
C TYR A 124 14.33 -10.34 -2.19
N THR A 125 13.27 -10.53 -1.44
CA THR A 125 12.12 -9.62 -1.39
C THR A 125 12.07 -8.72 -0.16
N GLY A 126 13.07 -8.82 0.72
CA GLY A 126 13.26 -7.93 1.86
C GLY A 126 13.81 -6.56 1.46
N PRO A 127 14.02 -5.65 2.42
CA PRO A 127 14.61 -4.33 2.17
C PRO A 127 16.02 -4.46 1.59
N ILE A 128 16.27 -3.80 0.47
CA ILE A 128 17.56 -3.91 -0.25
C ILE A 128 18.73 -3.35 0.57
N ASP A 129 18.51 -2.31 1.36
CA ASP A 129 19.49 -1.74 2.26
C ASP A 129 19.88 -2.71 3.39
N ALA A 130 18.92 -3.49 3.91
CA ALA A 130 19.19 -4.55 4.89
C ALA A 130 20.06 -5.68 4.29
N TYR A 131 19.86 -6.01 3.01
CA TYR A 131 20.68 -7.01 2.33
C TYR A 131 22.17 -6.65 2.34
N PHE A 132 22.50 -5.36 2.28
CA PHE A 132 23.85 -4.80 2.32
C PHE A 132 24.24 -4.22 3.68
N ASP A 133 23.60 -4.71 4.76
CA ASP A 133 23.90 -4.29 6.15
C ASP A 133 23.92 -2.76 6.32
N TYR A 134 23.03 -2.08 5.57
CA TYR A 134 22.85 -0.62 5.61
C TYR A 134 24.13 0.21 5.35
N GLU A 135 25.12 -0.33 4.64
CA GLU A 135 26.44 0.30 4.45
C GLU A 135 26.41 1.68 3.75
N LEU A 136 25.35 1.96 2.95
CA LEU A 136 25.11 3.28 2.35
C LEU A 136 24.11 4.13 3.15
N GLY A 137 23.58 3.61 4.25
CA GLY A 137 22.54 4.21 5.09
C GLY A 137 21.14 3.65 4.82
N TYR A 138 20.19 4.04 5.66
CA TYR A 138 18.82 3.55 5.63
C TYR A 138 17.99 4.23 4.55
N LEU A 139 17.19 3.45 3.85
CA LEU A 139 16.05 3.94 3.09
C LEU A 139 14.93 4.35 4.07
N GLU A 140 14.21 5.40 3.75
CA GLU A 140 13.16 5.94 4.62
C GLU A 140 11.80 5.31 4.29
N TYR A 141 11.04 4.99 5.33
CA TYR A 141 9.71 4.44 5.22
C TYR A 141 8.70 5.21 6.08
N ARG A 142 7.43 4.97 5.83
CA ARG A 142 6.36 5.23 6.80
C ARG A 142 5.97 3.92 7.44
N SER A 143 5.57 3.98 8.70
CA SER A 143 5.06 2.85 9.46
C SER A 143 3.59 3.04 9.81
N VAL A 144 2.95 1.97 10.26
CA VAL A 144 1.55 1.97 10.71
C VAL A 144 1.47 1.30 12.06
N ARG A 145 0.76 1.94 12.98
CA ARG A 145 0.47 1.44 14.31
C ARG A 145 -1.03 1.17 14.45
N PHE A 146 -1.38 0.06 15.07
CA PHE A 146 -2.77 -0.32 15.31
C PHE A 146 -3.09 -0.32 16.80
N GLU A 147 -4.28 0.19 17.14
CA GLU A 147 -4.91 0.03 18.43
C GLU A 147 -6.16 -0.82 18.25
N THR A 148 -6.12 -2.05 18.78
CA THR A 148 -7.19 -3.03 18.61
C THR A 148 -8.01 -3.13 19.89
N GLU A 149 -9.34 -3.16 19.72
CA GLU A 149 -10.31 -3.19 20.81
C GLU A 149 -11.45 -4.17 20.50
N THR A 150 -11.81 -5.00 21.48
CA THR A 150 -13.00 -5.84 21.40
C THR A 150 -14.19 -5.13 22.01
N LEU A 151 -15.26 -4.97 21.23
CA LEU A 151 -16.49 -4.29 21.66
C LEU A 151 -17.60 -5.30 21.93
N ASP A 152 -18.30 -5.13 23.04
CA ASP A 152 -19.44 -5.95 23.45
C ASP A 152 -20.74 -5.48 22.77
N LYS A 153 -20.70 -5.48 21.44
CA LYS A 153 -21.84 -5.15 20.56
C LYS A 153 -21.66 -5.82 19.20
N PRO A 154 -22.75 -6.14 18.50
CA PRO A 154 -22.68 -6.91 17.26
C PRO A 154 -22.17 -6.11 16.05
N ASN A 155 -22.19 -4.77 16.12
CA ASN A 155 -21.80 -3.93 15.00
C ASN A 155 -21.26 -2.59 15.48
N PHE A 156 -20.21 -2.09 14.85
CA PHE A 156 -19.65 -0.76 15.10
C PHE A 156 -19.92 0.19 13.94
N GLN A 157 -19.48 -0.14 12.74
CA GLN A 157 -19.61 0.72 11.55
C GLN A 157 -20.30 0.04 10.36
N GLY A 158 -20.55 -1.28 10.42
CA GLY A 158 -21.28 -2.03 9.37
C GLY A 158 -20.50 -2.19 8.06
N ASN A 159 -19.18 -1.98 8.08
CA ASN A 159 -18.29 -2.10 6.94
C ASN A 159 -16.91 -2.50 7.43
N ALA A 160 -16.17 -3.26 6.61
CA ALA A 160 -14.83 -3.74 6.93
C ALA A 160 -13.82 -2.60 7.16
N ALA A 161 -13.87 -1.53 6.37
CA ALA A 161 -12.95 -0.40 6.52
C ALA A 161 -13.64 0.94 6.24
N VAL A 162 -13.42 1.91 7.12
CA VAL A 162 -13.87 3.30 6.95
C VAL A 162 -12.68 4.23 7.11
N ASN A 163 -12.39 5.02 6.09
CA ASN A 163 -11.34 6.04 6.12
C ASN A 163 -11.87 7.35 6.72
N TYR A 164 -11.06 7.97 7.56
CA TYR A 164 -11.32 9.27 8.17
C TYR A 164 -10.52 10.34 7.44
N THR A 165 -11.20 11.16 6.67
CA THR A 165 -10.56 12.10 5.73
C THR A 165 -10.27 13.46 6.33
N ASP A 166 -10.85 13.80 7.50
CA ASP A 166 -10.54 15.00 8.25
C ASP A 166 -9.15 14.94 8.89
N LYS A 167 -8.61 16.10 9.26
CA LYS A 167 -7.28 16.24 9.88
C LYS A 167 -7.32 16.06 11.40
N GLU A 168 -8.45 16.33 12.02
CA GLU A 168 -8.65 16.36 13.47
C GLU A 168 -8.69 14.96 14.07
N THR A 169 -9.25 14.00 13.36
CA THR A 169 -9.25 12.58 13.76
C THR A 169 -7.84 12.00 13.64
N PRO A 170 -7.23 11.50 14.73
CA PRO A 170 -5.82 11.10 14.73
C PRO A 170 -5.51 9.82 13.96
N TRP A 171 -6.49 8.94 13.75
CA TRP A 171 -6.33 7.72 12.93
C TRP A 171 -6.70 7.96 11.48
N THR A 172 -6.12 7.17 10.59
CA THR A 172 -6.39 7.20 9.14
C THR A 172 -7.63 6.41 8.78
N ARG A 173 -7.86 5.28 9.48
CA ARG A 173 -9.04 4.43 9.28
C ARG A 173 -9.38 3.63 10.52
N ILE A 174 -10.62 3.12 10.54
CA ILE A 174 -11.02 2.04 11.44
C ILE A 174 -11.34 0.80 10.59
N ILE A 175 -10.79 -0.32 11.02
CA ILE A 175 -11.07 -1.65 10.47
C ILE A 175 -11.99 -2.37 11.44
N GLU A 176 -13.15 -2.83 10.98
CA GLU A 176 -14.03 -3.74 11.72
C GLU A 176 -13.91 -5.14 11.11
N HIS A 177 -13.10 -5.99 11.76
CA HIS A 177 -12.55 -7.21 11.17
C HIS A 177 -13.60 -8.22 10.71
N LYS A 178 -14.69 -8.38 11.44
CA LYS A 178 -15.73 -9.38 11.09
C LYS A 178 -16.36 -9.18 9.71
N TRP A 179 -16.38 -7.93 9.19
CA TRP A 179 -17.01 -7.64 7.91
C TRP A 179 -16.22 -8.11 6.69
N PHE A 180 -14.98 -8.55 6.86
CA PHE A 180 -14.25 -9.26 5.81
C PHE A 180 -14.86 -10.66 5.52
N GLU A 181 -15.58 -11.23 6.51
CA GLU A 181 -16.27 -12.51 6.43
C GLU A 181 -17.79 -12.37 6.68
N PHE A 182 -18.36 -11.25 6.27
CA PHE A 182 -19.80 -10.94 6.34
C PHE A 182 -20.43 -10.92 7.75
N GLY A 183 -19.61 -10.78 8.80
CA GLY A 183 -20.05 -10.66 10.17
C GLY A 183 -20.65 -11.92 10.81
N LYS A 184 -20.40 -13.09 10.20
CA LYS A 184 -20.96 -14.39 10.60
C LYS A 184 -19.88 -15.36 11.08
N ASP A 185 -20.28 -16.31 11.90
CA ASP A 185 -19.45 -17.46 12.26
C ASP A 185 -19.53 -18.58 11.21
N GLU A 186 -18.85 -19.71 11.48
CA GLU A 186 -18.84 -20.89 10.61
C GLU A 186 -20.22 -21.56 10.45
N ASN A 187 -21.18 -21.31 11.36
CA ASN A 187 -22.55 -21.81 11.31
C ASN A 187 -23.50 -20.84 10.59
N GLY A 188 -23.01 -19.66 10.18
CA GLY A 188 -23.80 -18.61 9.55
C GLY A 188 -24.56 -17.71 10.54
N GLU A 189 -24.29 -17.85 11.84
CA GLU A 189 -24.88 -17.03 12.89
C GLU A 189 -24.13 -15.69 13.03
N GLU A 190 -24.86 -14.63 13.39
CA GLU A 190 -24.25 -13.31 13.60
C GLU A 190 -23.34 -13.31 14.83
N LEU A 191 -22.13 -12.80 14.69
CA LEU A 191 -21.20 -12.63 15.81
C LEU A 191 -21.72 -11.58 16.79
N PRO A 192 -21.90 -11.92 18.09
CA PRO A 192 -22.48 -11.00 19.09
C PRO A 192 -21.54 -9.85 19.50
N LYS A 193 -20.25 -9.99 19.19
CA LYS A 193 -19.20 -9.01 19.48
C LYS A 193 -18.47 -8.63 18.20
N THR A 194 -17.80 -7.50 18.24
CA THR A 194 -16.96 -7.05 17.13
C THR A 194 -15.59 -6.60 17.60
N ILE A 195 -14.59 -6.77 16.73
CA ILE A 195 -13.23 -6.29 16.95
C ILE A 195 -12.97 -5.17 15.97
N ILE A 196 -12.50 -4.04 16.47
CA ILE A 196 -12.06 -2.92 15.66
C ILE A 196 -10.57 -2.66 15.86
N SER A 197 -9.91 -2.17 14.81
CA SER A 197 -8.54 -1.65 14.87
C SER A 197 -8.52 -0.23 14.32
N ARG A 198 -8.01 0.72 15.11
CA ARG A 198 -7.69 2.08 14.66
C ARG A 198 -6.28 2.10 14.10
N GLU A 199 -6.13 2.54 12.87
CA GLU A 199 -4.85 2.64 12.18
C GLU A 199 -4.28 4.05 12.29
N TYR A 200 -3.04 4.15 12.78
CA TYR A 200 -2.30 5.41 12.87
C TYR A 200 -1.06 5.33 12.00
N SER A 201 -0.85 6.32 11.16
CA SER A 201 0.40 6.46 10.44
C SER A 201 1.48 7.08 11.33
N SER A 202 2.69 6.59 11.23
CA SER A 202 3.84 7.06 12.00
C SER A 202 5.12 7.13 11.17
N GLU A 203 6.10 7.89 11.66
CA GLU A 203 7.48 7.82 11.13
C GLU A 203 8.05 6.44 11.44
N TRP A 204 8.66 5.83 10.44
CA TRP A 204 9.39 4.58 10.62
C TRP A 204 10.74 4.81 11.29
N LYS A 205 11.15 3.86 12.12
CA LYS A 205 12.48 3.80 12.71
C LYS A 205 13.10 2.41 12.48
N PRO A 206 14.43 2.30 12.43
CA PRO A 206 15.11 1.01 12.37
C PRO A 206 14.60 0.04 13.43
N GLY A 207 14.20 -1.17 13.01
CA GLY A 207 13.61 -2.20 13.87
C GLY A 207 12.08 -2.21 13.91
N GLU A 208 11.41 -1.19 13.34
CA GLU A 208 9.96 -1.19 13.13
C GLU A 208 9.62 -1.77 11.75
N GLU A 209 8.36 -2.21 11.57
CA GLU A 209 7.88 -2.71 10.29
C GLU A 209 7.76 -1.58 9.26
N PRO A 210 8.40 -1.67 8.08
CA PRO A 210 8.26 -0.70 7.01
C PRO A 210 7.01 -0.97 6.18
N TYR A 211 6.06 -0.02 6.14
CA TYR A 211 4.82 -0.18 5.36
C TYR A 211 4.86 0.52 4.00
N TYR A 212 5.34 1.75 3.94
CA TYR A 212 5.36 2.55 2.72
C TYR A 212 6.71 3.20 2.50
N PRO A 213 7.39 2.96 1.35
CA PRO A 213 8.64 3.65 1.03
C PRO A 213 8.39 5.14 0.81
N VAL A 214 9.27 5.97 1.34
CA VAL A 214 9.26 7.42 1.09
C VAL A 214 9.95 7.70 -0.24
N ASN A 215 9.15 7.93 -1.28
CA ASN A 215 9.63 8.15 -2.64
C ASN A 215 9.99 9.64 -2.86
N ASN A 216 11.14 10.04 -2.36
CA ASN A 216 11.75 11.34 -2.62
C ASN A 216 13.08 11.18 -3.40
N GLU A 217 13.66 12.29 -3.87
CA GLU A 217 14.91 12.28 -4.64
C GLU A 217 16.08 11.65 -3.88
N LYS A 218 16.18 11.92 -2.58
CA LYS A 218 17.22 11.37 -1.69
C LYS A 218 17.14 9.84 -1.67
N ASN A 219 15.95 9.29 -1.40
CA ASN A 219 15.75 7.84 -1.33
C ASN A 219 15.87 7.19 -2.71
N ALA A 220 15.42 7.84 -3.77
CA ALA A 220 15.60 7.36 -5.13
C ALA A 220 17.09 7.23 -5.52
N ALA A 221 17.90 8.23 -5.17
CA ALA A 221 19.34 8.20 -5.40
C ALA A 221 20.05 7.12 -4.57
N LEU A 222 19.65 6.95 -3.30
CA LEU A 222 20.19 5.92 -2.42
C LEU A 222 19.80 4.52 -2.92
N TYR A 223 18.54 4.33 -3.30
CA TYR A 223 18.06 3.06 -3.87
C TYR A 223 18.81 2.68 -5.15
N ALA A 224 19.06 3.65 -6.05
CA ALA A 224 19.80 3.39 -7.29
C ALA A 224 21.21 2.84 -7.01
N ARG A 225 21.90 3.37 -5.99
CA ARG A 225 23.22 2.87 -5.57
C ARG A 225 23.16 1.44 -5.04
N TYR A 226 22.18 1.11 -4.19
CA TYR A 226 21.98 -0.26 -3.73
C TYR A 226 21.62 -1.21 -4.88
N LYS A 227 20.83 -0.76 -5.84
CA LYS A 227 20.48 -1.56 -7.02
C LYS A 227 21.72 -1.91 -7.86
N GLU A 228 22.63 -0.96 -8.08
CA GLU A 228 23.90 -1.21 -8.77
C GLU A 228 24.78 -2.26 -8.03
N MET A 229 24.71 -2.29 -6.70
CA MET A 229 25.41 -3.31 -5.91
C MET A 229 24.77 -4.69 -6.08
N ALA A 230 23.44 -4.76 -6.04
CA ALA A 230 22.69 -6.00 -6.21
C ALA A 230 22.91 -6.63 -7.59
N GLU A 231 22.99 -5.81 -8.64
CA GLU A 231 23.31 -6.28 -10.00
C GLU A 231 24.67 -6.97 -10.10
N LYS A 232 25.66 -6.54 -9.30
CA LYS A 232 26.99 -7.15 -9.25
C LYS A 232 27.00 -8.51 -8.52
N GLU A 233 26.10 -8.70 -7.55
CA GLU A 233 25.99 -9.95 -6.78
C GLU A 233 25.10 -11.03 -7.45
N ASN A 234 24.53 -10.74 -8.64
CA ASN A 234 23.65 -11.66 -9.36
C ASN A 234 22.43 -12.11 -8.55
N ILE A 235 21.91 -11.21 -7.71
CA ILE A 235 20.65 -11.40 -6.98
C ILE A 235 19.53 -10.61 -7.65
N ILE A 236 18.31 -11.08 -7.52
CA ILE A 236 17.11 -10.34 -7.89
C ILE A 236 16.53 -9.69 -6.63
N THR A 237 16.50 -8.38 -6.60
CA THR A 237 15.94 -7.61 -5.49
C THR A 237 14.73 -6.81 -5.94
N GLY A 238 13.77 -6.60 -5.04
CA GLY A 238 12.62 -5.75 -5.32
C GLY A 238 11.37 -6.18 -4.56
N SER A 239 10.27 -5.48 -4.80
CA SER A 239 8.98 -5.98 -4.34
C SER A 239 8.69 -7.35 -4.95
N VAL A 240 7.90 -8.18 -4.29
CA VAL A 240 7.52 -9.52 -4.79
C VAL A 240 7.07 -9.47 -6.25
N HIS A 241 6.28 -8.47 -6.63
CA HIS A 241 5.83 -8.27 -8.02
C HIS A 241 6.98 -7.97 -8.99
N ALA A 242 7.88 -7.06 -8.63
CA ALA A 242 9.00 -6.69 -9.49
C ALA A 242 10.00 -7.85 -9.62
N ALA A 243 10.29 -8.55 -8.54
CA ALA A 243 11.17 -9.71 -8.53
C ALA A 243 10.63 -10.88 -9.36
N ILE A 244 9.32 -11.17 -9.25
CA ILE A 244 8.67 -12.21 -10.07
C ILE A 244 8.70 -11.82 -11.56
N TYR A 245 8.36 -10.57 -11.89
CA TYR A 245 8.38 -10.11 -13.28
C TYR A 245 9.78 -10.20 -13.90
N GLU A 246 10.80 -9.77 -13.18
CA GLU A 246 12.19 -9.83 -13.64
C GLU A 246 12.67 -11.28 -13.78
N PHE A 247 12.31 -12.16 -12.85
CA PHE A 247 12.62 -13.58 -12.91
C PHE A 247 11.96 -14.25 -14.12
N VAL A 248 10.66 -14.04 -14.32
CA VAL A 248 9.90 -14.59 -15.45
C VAL A 248 10.46 -14.05 -16.77
N SER A 249 10.70 -12.74 -16.88
CA SER A 249 11.27 -12.13 -18.09
C SER A 249 12.67 -12.70 -18.40
N SER A 250 13.51 -12.88 -17.38
CA SER A 250 14.87 -13.41 -17.57
C SER A 250 14.90 -14.91 -17.89
N ALA A 251 13.89 -15.66 -17.44
CA ALA A 251 13.77 -17.10 -17.70
C ALA A 251 13.16 -17.41 -19.07
N PHE A 252 12.18 -16.61 -19.52
CA PHE A 252 11.46 -16.87 -20.77
C PHE A 252 12.01 -16.14 -22.00
N LEU A 253 12.75 -15.05 -21.86
CA LEU A 253 13.31 -14.28 -22.98
C LEU A 253 14.71 -14.75 -23.43
N LYS A 254 15.31 -15.74 -22.76
CA LYS A 254 16.60 -16.32 -23.17
C LYS A 254 16.48 -17.54 -24.09
N ASP A 255 15.27 -18.06 -24.29
CA ASP A 255 14.99 -19.24 -25.12
C ASP A 255 14.18 -18.91 -26.38
N PHE A 256 14.12 -17.61 -26.78
CA PHE A 256 13.54 -17.19 -28.06
C PHE A 256 14.52 -16.32 -28.84
#